data_8bbe7f17a27f88968eafed0449ac466b
#
_entry.id   8bbe7f17a27f88968eafed0449ac466b
#
_cell.length_a   1.000
_cell.length_b   1.000
_cell.length_c   1.000
_cell.angle_alpha   90.00
_cell.angle_beta   90.00
_cell.angle_gamma   90.00
#
_symmetry.space_group_name_H-M   'P 1'
#
loop_
_entity.id
_entity.type
_entity.pdbx_description
1 polymer ?
#
loop_
_entity_poly.entity_id
_entity_poly.type
_entity_poly.pdbx_seq_one_letter_code
_entity_poly.pdbx_strand_id
1 'polypeptide(L)'
;MERRFILQYLLSNLLLVFLSFILIGLIFSTLFGKAILGYFDNLITRIPLAGNVYKAIKQITETFSNTDSAYQKVVLIEYPRKDIYAIGFMTGETKGEIKERQKIEMVNVFVPTTPNPTSGFLLFIPKDDIVELDMSVEDAIKLVVSAGMVVPPRK
;
A
#
# COMPACT_ATOMS: atom_id res chain seq x y z
N MET A 1 18.33 -10.38 53.56
CA MET A 1 16.87 -10.15 53.45
C MET A 1 16.54 -8.94 52.58
N GLU A 2 17.22 -7.81 52.71
CA GLU A 2 16.97 -6.56 51.97
C GLU A 2 17.08 -6.65 50.47
N ARG A 3 18.04 -7.37 49.91
CA ARG A 3 18.21 -7.49 48.45
C ARG A 3 17.00 -8.13 47.74
N ARG A 4 16.31 -9.05 48.39
CA ARG A 4 15.09 -9.68 47.83
C ARG A 4 13.91 -8.71 47.78
N PHE A 5 13.76 -7.87 48.82
CA PHE A 5 12.72 -6.84 48.84
C PHE A 5 12.94 -5.76 47.78
N ILE A 6 14.20 -5.30 47.62
CA ILE A 6 14.54 -4.32 46.57
C ILE A 6 14.30 -4.88 45.19
N LEU A 7 14.70 -6.14 44.93
CA LEU A 7 14.50 -6.78 43.64
C LEU A 7 13.00 -6.97 43.32
N GLN A 8 12.22 -7.37 44.33
CA GLN A 8 10.76 -7.55 44.17
C GLN A 8 10.05 -6.21 43.92
N TYR A 9 10.51 -5.13 44.57
CA TYR A 9 9.98 -3.78 44.35
C TYR A 9 10.32 -3.25 42.94
N LEU A 10 11.54 -3.49 42.48
CA LEU A 10 11.96 -3.13 41.12
C LEU A 10 11.16 -3.90 40.04
N LEU A 11 10.98 -5.21 40.24
CA LEU A 11 10.21 -6.05 39.33
C LEU A 11 8.72 -5.66 39.25
N SER A 12 8.12 -5.34 40.42
CA SER A 12 6.71 -4.92 40.45
C SER A 12 6.50 -3.55 39.78
N ASN A 13 7.43 -2.60 39.99
CA ASN A 13 7.38 -1.31 39.33
C ASN A 13 7.59 -1.43 37.82
N LEU A 14 8.51 -2.27 37.38
CA LEU A 14 8.74 -2.56 35.94
C LEU A 14 7.48 -3.18 35.28
N LEU A 15 6.84 -4.12 35.98
CA LEU A 15 5.60 -4.75 35.53
C LEU A 15 4.46 -3.72 35.43
N LEU A 16 4.32 -2.83 36.43
CA LEU A 16 3.31 -1.77 36.40
C LEU A 16 3.52 -0.79 35.25
N VAL A 17 4.75 -0.39 34.99
CA VAL A 17 5.08 0.46 33.81
C VAL A 17 4.78 -0.25 32.52
N PHE A 18 5.12 -1.52 32.38
CA PHE A 18 4.82 -2.31 31.18
C PHE A 18 3.30 -2.46 30.96
N LEU A 19 2.55 -2.73 32.03
CA LEU A 19 1.09 -2.83 31.99
C LEU A 19 0.43 -1.52 31.59
N SER A 20 0.96 -0.38 32.09
CA SER A 20 0.45 0.95 31.73
C SER A 20 0.68 1.27 30.25
N PHE A 21 1.81 0.91 29.67
CA PHE A 21 2.05 1.06 28.23
C PHE A 21 1.10 0.21 27.37
N ILE A 22 0.83 -1.03 27.78
CA ILE A 22 -0.16 -1.88 27.12
C ILE A 22 -1.56 -1.25 27.19
N LEU A 23 -1.96 -0.77 28.36
CA LEU A 23 -3.27 -0.15 28.57
C LEU A 23 -3.43 1.12 27.72
N ILE A 24 -2.42 1.98 27.69
CA ILE A 24 -2.38 3.17 26.84
C ILE A 24 -2.46 2.75 25.37
N GLY A 25 -1.68 1.76 24.94
CA GLY A 25 -1.72 1.23 23.57
C GLY A 25 -3.10 0.72 23.18
N LEU A 26 -3.78 -0.03 24.06
CA LEU A 26 -5.14 -0.52 23.84
C LEU A 26 -6.16 0.61 23.74
N ILE A 27 -6.07 1.62 24.60
CA ILE A 27 -6.98 2.79 24.59
C ILE A 27 -6.79 3.58 23.30
N PHE A 28 -5.53 3.83 22.88
CA PHE A 28 -5.25 4.54 21.63
C PHE A 28 -5.62 3.74 20.35
N SER A 29 -5.53 2.41 20.40
CA SER A 29 -5.83 1.59 19.22
C SER A 29 -7.32 1.44 18.92
N THR A 30 -8.21 1.60 19.91
CA THR A 30 -9.63 1.25 19.73
C THR A 30 -10.53 2.45 19.43
N LEU A 31 -10.73 3.34 20.36
CA LEU A 31 -11.73 4.44 20.23
C LEU A 31 -11.09 5.80 19.98
N PHE A 32 -10.04 6.14 20.73
CA PHE A 32 -9.36 7.43 20.62
C PHE A 32 -8.51 7.53 19.35
N GLY A 33 -7.85 6.45 18.92
CA GLY A 33 -7.03 6.43 17.71
C GLY A 33 -7.86 6.76 16.47
N LYS A 34 -9.03 6.17 16.32
CA LYS A 34 -9.95 6.47 15.21
C LYS A 34 -10.51 7.90 15.26
N ALA A 35 -10.83 8.40 16.45
CA ALA A 35 -11.33 9.76 16.63
C ALA A 35 -10.24 10.82 16.34
N ILE A 36 -9.00 10.58 16.79
CA ILE A 36 -7.85 11.46 16.53
C ILE A 36 -7.52 11.45 15.04
N LEU A 37 -7.43 10.27 14.42
CA LEU A 37 -7.18 10.17 12.96
C LEU A 37 -8.29 10.88 12.17
N GLY A 38 -9.56 10.69 12.54
CA GLY A 38 -10.68 11.39 11.91
C GLY A 38 -10.62 12.91 12.09
N TYR A 39 -10.14 13.40 13.22
CA TYR A 39 -9.95 14.84 13.45
C TYR A 39 -8.83 15.41 12.58
N PHE A 40 -7.69 14.71 12.49
CA PHE A 40 -6.59 15.09 11.61
C PHE A 40 -6.98 15.03 10.14
N ASP A 41 -7.71 13.99 9.71
CA ASP A 41 -8.27 13.87 8.37
C ASP A 41 -9.12 15.09 8.01
N ASN A 42 -10.02 15.49 8.90
CA ASN A 42 -10.87 16.68 8.71
C ASN A 42 -10.08 17.99 8.70
N LEU A 43 -9.01 18.08 9.49
CA LEU A 43 -8.17 19.27 9.53
C LEU A 43 -7.36 19.41 8.22
N ILE A 44 -6.73 18.35 7.75
CA ILE A 44 -5.94 18.33 6.51
C ILE A 44 -6.82 18.59 5.29
N THR A 45 -8.04 18.05 5.26
CA THR A 45 -8.97 18.27 4.14
C THR A 45 -9.49 19.71 4.03
N ARG A 46 -9.34 20.53 5.08
CA ARG A 46 -9.70 21.97 5.05
C ARG A 46 -8.61 22.86 4.45
N ILE A 47 -7.40 22.34 4.28
CA ILE A 47 -6.30 23.11 3.68
C ILE A 47 -6.50 23.13 2.15
N PRO A 48 -6.64 24.28 1.50
CA PRO A 48 -6.76 24.40 0.06
C PRO A 48 -5.55 23.72 -0.64
N LEU A 49 -5.76 22.97 -1.70
CA LEU A 49 -4.80 22.12 -2.42
C LEU A 49 -4.34 20.86 -1.64
N ALA A 50 -3.86 20.97 -0.40
CA ALA A 50 -3.39 19.82 0.38
C ALA A 50 -4.52 18.80 0.63
N GLY A 51 -5.74 19.29 0.88
CA GLY A 51 -6.91 18.44 1.07
C GLY A 51 -7.27 17.58 -0.15
N ASN A 52 -7.09 18.09 -1.36
CA ASN A 52 -7.37 17.34 -2.59
C ASN A 52 -6.32 16.25 -2.83
N VAL A 53 -5.03 16.57 -2.61
CA VAL A 53 -3.93 15.60 -2.72
C VAL A 53 -4.08 14.51 -1.65
N TYR A 54 -4.38 14.89 -0.41
CA TYR A 54 -4.59 13.93 0.67
C TYR A 54 -5.76 12.97 0.39
N LYS A 55 -6.91 13.51 -0.09
CA LYS A 55 -8.06 12.70 -0.48
C LYS A 55 -7.73 11.72 -1.60
N ALA A 56 -6.96 12.18 -2.61
CA ALA A 56 -6.54 11.31 -3.71
C ALA A 56 -5.62 10.18 -3.21
N ILE A 57 -4.64 10.49 -2.37
CA ILE A 57 -3.74 9.48 -1.78
C ILE A 57 -4.53 8.51 -0.90
N LYS A 58 -5.42 9.01 -0.04
CA LYS A 58 -6.25 8.19 0.83
C LYS A 58 -7.16 7.26 0.01
N GLN A 59 -7.79 7.78 -1.04
CA GLN A 59 -8.64 6.98 -1.93
C GLN A 59 -7.84 5.90 -2.67
N ILE A 60 -6.61 6.22 -3.12
CA ILE A 60 -5.71 5.24 -3.72
C ILE A 60 -5.38 4.15 -2.69
N THR A 61 -4.97 4.53 -1.48
CA THR A 61 -4.62 3.57 -0.42
C THR A 61 -5.81 2.68 -0.03
N GLU A 62 -7.00 3.26 0.11
CA GLU A 62 -8.23 2.51 0.41
C GLU A 62 -8.64 1.58 -0.75
N THR A 63 -8.45 2.01 -2.00
CA THR A 63 -8.69 1.18 -3.18
C THR A 63 -7.77 -0.03 -3.20
N PHE A 64 -6.48 0.17 -2.93
CA PHE A 64 -5.51 -0.94 -2.84
C PHE A 64 -5.75 -1.84 -1.62
N SER A 65 -6.30 -1.31 -0.51
CA SER A 65 -6.58 -2.10 0.70
C SER A 65 -7.90 -2.86 0.65
N ASN A 66 -8.89 -2.36 -0.09
CA ASN A 66 -10.26 -2.89 -0.14
C ASN A 66 -10.61 -3.56 -1.48
N THR A 67 -9.71 -3.54 -2.45
CA THR A 67 -9.96 -4.19 -3.74
C THR A 67 -9.85 -5.70 -3.57
N ASP A 68 -10.82 -6.44 -4.07
CA ASP A 68 -10.77 -7.90 -4.17
C ASP A 68 -9.39 -8.32 -4.67
N SER A 69 -8.77 -9.26 -4.01
CA SER A 69 -7.43 -9.78 -4.32
C SER A 69 -7.27 -10.26 -5.79
N ALA A 70 -8.38 -10.39 -6.51
CA ALA A 70 -8.41 -10.69 -7.94
C ALA A 70 -7.82 -9.58 -8.84
N TYR A 71 -7.80 -8.32 -8.37
CA TYR A 71 -7.27 -7.18 -9.14
C TYR A 71 -5.88 -6.71 -8.68
N GLN A 72 -5.30 -7.34 -7.66
CA GLN A 72 -3.95 -7.04 -7.19
C GLN A 72 -2.91 -8.00 -7.81
N LYS A 73 -2.98 -8.18 -9.12
CA LYS A 73 -2.05 -9.05 -9.83
C LYS A 73 -0.84 -8.28 -10.30
N VAL A 74 0.31 -8.90 -10.16
CA VAL A 74 1.54 -8.42 -10.78
C VAL A 74 1.53 -8.83 -12.25
N VAL A 75 1.83 -7.89 -13.11
CA VAL A 75 1.82 -8.12 -14.56
C VAL A 75 3.11 -7.65 -15.21
N LEU A 76 3.48 -8.29 -16.29
CA LEU A 76 4.51 -7.85 -17.21
C LEU A 76 3.85 -7.32 -18.46
N ILE A 77 4.24 -6.13 -18.89
CA ILE A 77 3.71 -5.45 -20.08
C ILE A 77 4.84 -4.95 -20.96
N GLU A 78 4.60 -4.84 -22.26
CA GLU A 78 5.49 -4.14 -23.16
C GLU A 78 5.32 -2.63 -22.99
N TYR A 79 6.35 -1.96 -22.47
CA TYR A 79 6.37 -0.52 -22.23
C TYR A 79 7.81 0.00 -22.11
N PRO A 80 8.17 1.15 -22.70
CA PRO A 80 7.34 2.06 -23.50
C PRO A 80 7.17 1.69 -24.98
N ARG A 81 7.78 0.61 -25.42
CA ARG A 81 7.71 0.12 -26.80
C ARG A 81 7.90 -1.40 -26.84
N LYS A 82 7.63 -1.98 -28.00
CA LYS A 82 7.80 -3.40 -28.26
C LYS A 82 9.20 -3.89 -27.85
N ASP A 83 9.28 -5.11 -27.31
CA ASP A 83 10.47 -5.80 -26.84
C ASP A 83 11.17 -5.14 -25.63
N ILE A 84 10.52 -4.14 -24.97
CA ILE A 84 10.93 -3.61 -23.65
C ILE A 84 9.80 -3.87 -22.67
N TYR A 85 10.13 -4.46 -21.53
CA TYR A 85 9.15 -4.90 -20.56
C TYR A 85 9.23 -4.11 -19.28
N ALA A 86 8.06 -3.82 -18.70
CA ALA A 86 7.91 -3.20 -17.40
C ALA A 86 7.04 -4.06 -16.51
N ILE A 87 7.36 -4.07 -15.22
CA ILE A 87 6.51 -4.61 -14.18
C ILE A 87 5.40 -3.59 -13.88
N GLY A 88 4.16 -4.07 -13.78
CA GLY A 88 3.01 -3.29 -13.39
C GLY A 88 2.12 -4.01 -12.40
N PHE A 89 1.22 -3.27 -11.80
CA PHE A 89 0.17 -3.78 -10.93
C PHE A 89 -1.18 -3.55 -11.60
N MET A 90 -1.89 -4.63 -11.86
CA MET A 90 -3.25 -4.54 -12.39
C MET A 90 -4.17 -4.02 -11.29
N THR A 91 -4.86 -2.89 -11.54
CA THR A 91 -5.71 -2.21 -10.56
C THR A 91 -7.19 -2.35 -10.83
N GLY A 92 -7.57 -2.89 -11.97
CA GLY A 92 -8.96 -3.16 -12.33
C GLY A 92 -9.21 -3.16 -13.84
N GLU A 93 -10.46 -3.38 -14.19
CA GLU A 93 -10.92 -3.22 -15.58
C GLU A 93 -11.11 -1.74 -15.94
N THR A 94 -10.80 -1.39 -17.18
CA THR A 94 -11.03 -0.04 -17.70
C THR A 94 -12.53 0.21 -17.85
N LYS A 95 -13.00 1.35 -17.34
CA LYS A 95 -14.41 1.74 -17.34
C LYS A 95 -14.59 3.16 -17.91
N GLY A 96 -15.85 3.54 -18.14
CA GLY A 96 -16.23 4.88 -18.57
C GLY A 96 -15.78 5.22 -19.99
N GLU A 97 -15.53 6.50 -20.25
CA GLU A 97 -15.28 7.04 -21.58
C GLU A 97 -14.12 6.33 -22.33
N ILE A 98 -13.07 5.91 -21.62
CA ILE A 98 -11.93 5.21 -22.25
C ILE A 98 -12.39 3.88 -22.85
N LYS A 99 -13.16 3.08 -22.10
CA LYS A 99 -13.70 1.82 -22.57
C LYS A 99 -14.63 2.03 -23.77
N GLU A 100 -15.49 3.04 -23.70
CA GLU A 100 -16.45 3.34 -24.77
C GLU A 100 -15.77 3.73 -26.09
N ARG A 101 -14.65 4.46 -25.99
CA ARG A 101 -13.89 4.91 -27.18
C ARG A 101 -13.06 3.82 -27.82
N GLN A 102 -12.47 2.93 -27.02
CA GLN A 102 -11.54 1.91 -27.53
C GLN A 102 -12.21 0.65 -28.07
N LYS A 103 -13.43 0.34 -27.63
CA LYS A 103 -14.23 -0.83 -28.07
C LYS A 103 -13.55 -2.20 -27.87
N ILE A 104 -12.48 -2.25 -27.10
CA ILE A 104 -11.73 -3.47 -26.73
C ILE A 104 -11.70 -3.61 -25.22
N GLU A 105 -11.53 -4.83 -24.74
CA GLU A 105 -11.37 -5.06 -23.31
C GLU A 105 -9.98 -4.64 -22.87
N MET A 106 -9.92 -3.70 -21.92
CA MET A 106 -8.69 -3.14 -21.39
C MET A 106 -8.68 -3.24 -19.87
N VAL A 107 -7.49 -3.29 -19.32
CA VAL A 107 -7.23 -3.26 -17.89
C VAL A 107 -6.37 -2.04 -17.53
N ASN A 108 -6.59 -1.54 -16.33
CA ASN A 108 -5.78 -0.47 -15.76
C ASN A 108 -4.54 -1.08 -15.14
N VAL A 109 -3.37 -0.60 -15.54
CA VAL A 109 -2.07 -1.04 -15.02
C VAL A 109 -1.32 0.15 -14.47
N PHE A 110 -0.96 0.08 -13.19
CA PHE A 110 -0.05 1.03 -12.57
C PHE A 110 1.39 0.53 -12.74
N VAL A 111 2.22 1.32 -13.41
CA VAL A 111 3.64 1.04 -13.61
C VAL A 111 4.46 1.94 -12.69
N PRO A 112 5.03 1.40 -11.61
CA PRO A 112 5.75 2.21 -10.63
C PRO A 112 7.10 2.70 -11.14
N THR A 113 7.57 3.80 -10.57
CA THR A 113 8.96 4.25 -10.77
C THR A 113 9.92 3.58 -9.78
N THR A 114 11.18 3.46 -10.15
CA THR A 114 12.27 2.94 -9.33
C THR A 114 13.16 4.08 -8.82
N PRO A 115 13.60 4.11 -7.58
CA PRO A 115 13.31 3.19 -6.46
C PRO A 115 12.03 3.54 -5.68
N ASN A 116 11.29 4.58 -6.07
CA ASN A 116 10.08 5.03 -5.39
C ASN A 116 8.82 4.46 -6.03
N PRO A 117 8.20 3.40 -5.45
CA PRO A 117 7.03 2.76 -6.02
C PRO A 117 5.72 3.53 -5.81
N THR A 118 5.74 4.67 -5.10
CA THR A 118 4.53 5.47 -4.84
C THR A 118 4.18 6.41 -5.99
N SER A 119 5.08 6.60 -6.95
CA SER A 119 4.86 7.32 -8.21
C SER A 119 4.97 6.37 -9.40
N GLY A 120 4.39 6.76 -10.54
CA GLY A 120 4.40 5.91 -11.72
C GLY A 120 3.46 6.41 -12.80
N PHE A 121 3.14 5.53 -13.74
CA PHE A 121 2.24 5.78 -14.85
C PHE A 121 0.98 4.93 -14.72
N LEU A 122 -0.16 5.49 -15.09
CA LEU A 122 -1.38 4.74 -15.30
C LEU A 122 -1.50 4.44 -16.80
N LEU A 123 -1.50 3.15 -17.13
CA LEU A 123 -1.64 2.68 -18.48
C LEU A 123 -2.96 1.91 -18.64
N PHE A 124 -3.54 1.99 -19.83
CA PHE A 124 -4.71 1.23 -20.24
C PHE A 124 -4.26 0.25 -21.30
N ILE A 125 -4.17 -1.02 -20.93
CA ILE A 125 -3.57 -2.07 -21.75
C ILE A 125 -4.65 -3.06 -22.20
N PRO A 126 -4.68 -3.48 -23.47
CA PRO A 126 -5.53 -4.59 -23.88
C PRO A 126 -5.26 -5.81 -23.01
N LYS A 127 -6.32 -6.51 -22.62
CA LYS A 127 -6.20 -7.67 -21.72
C LYS A 127 -5.32 -8.77 -22.30
N ASP A 128 -5.28 -8.91 -23.60
CA ASP A 128 -4.49 -9.91 -24.31
C ASP A 128 -2.98 -9.56 -24.39
N ASP A 129 -2.62 -8.29 -24.12
CA ASP A 129 -1.24 -7.80 -24.16
C ASP A 129 -0.54 -7.81 -22.80
N ILE A 130 -1.18 -8.36 -21.77
CA ILE A 130 -0.60 -8.50 -20.43
C ILE A 130 -0.17 -9.94 -20.16
N VAL A 131 0.94 -10.10 -19.45
CA VAL A 131 1.37 -11.39 -18.91
C VAL A 131 1.26 -11.34 -17.40
N GLU A 132 0.37 -12.15 -16.83
CA GLU A 132 0.24 -12.27 -15.37
C GLU A 132 1.46 -13.01 -14.81
N LEU A 133 2.01 -12.51 -13.70
CA LEU A 133 3.14 -13.09 -13.00
C LEU A 133 2.68 -13.75 -11.69
N ASP A 134 3.25 -14.90 -11.37
CA ASP A 134 2.93 -15.66 -10.14
C ASP A 134 3.55 -15.06 -8.87
N MET A 135 4.34 -13.98 -9.00
CA MET A 135 4.97 -13.34 -7.84
C MET A 135 3.95 -12.52 -7.03
N SER A 136 4.18 -12.42 -5.73
CA SER A 136 3.36 -11.58 -4.86
C SER A 136 3.61 -10.09 -5.12
N VAL A 137 2.63 -9.25 -4.77
CA VAL A 137 2.77 -7.79 -4.82
C VAL A 137 3.96 -7.32 -3.98
N GLU A 138 4.18 -7.93 -2.80
CA GLU A 138 5.32 -7.62 -1.94
C GLU A 138 6.67 -7.91 -2.62
N ASP A 139 6.78 -9.02 -3.32
CA ASP A 139 7.99 -9.40 -4.03
C ASP A 139 8.26 -8.50 -5.24
N ALA A 140 7.19 -8.11 -5.94
CA ALA A 140 7.28 -7.15 -7.03
C ALA A 140 7.74 -5.76 -6.53
N ILE A 141 7.24 -5.30 -5.38
CA ILE A 141 7.69 -4.06 -4.77
C ILE A 141 9.17 -4.12 -4.39
N LYS A 142 9.65 -5.23 -3.81
CA LYS A 142 11.09 -5.43 -3.52
C LYS A 142 11.94 -5.35 -4.80
N LEU A 143 11.47 -5.96 -5.87
CA LEU A 143 12.14 -5.92 -7.18
C LEU A 143 12.24 -4.47 -7.71
N VAL A 144 11.14 -3.71 -7.66
CA VAL A 144 11.07 -2.31 -8.10
C VAL A 144 11.98 -1.41 -7.25
N VAL A 145 11.88 -1.49 -5.92
CA VAL A 145 12.68 -0.67 -4.99
C VAL A 145 14.17 -0.96 -5.12
N SER A 146 14.53 -2.21 -5.37
CA SER A 146 15.94 -2.62 -5.56
C SER A 146 16.46 -2.40 -6.98
N ALA A 147 15.67 -1.82 -7.90
CA ALA A 147 16.04 -1.69 -9.31
C ALA A 147 16.42 -3.02 -9.96
N GLY A 148 15.74 -4.09 -9.59
CA GLY A 148 15.99 -5.43 -10.13
C GLY A 148 17.14 -6.19 -9.48
N MET A 149 17.82 -5.60 -8.48
CA MET A 149 18.95 -6.29 -7.79
C MET A 149 18.48 -7.43 -6.87
N VAL A 150 17.32 -7.32 -6.29
CA VAL A 150 16.71 -8.35 -5.44
C VAL A 150 15.64 -9.09 -6.24
N VAL A 151 15.97 -10.29 -6.68
CA VAL A 151 15.04 -11.15 -7.43
C VAL A 151 14.36 -12.09 -6.46
N PRO A 152 13.00 -12.12 -6.43
CA PRO A 152 12.25 -13.04 -5.58
C PRO A 152 12.54 -14.50 -5.98
N PRO A 153 12.53 -15.44 -5.02
CA PRO A 153 12.64 -16.85 -5.35
C PRO A 153 11.44 -17.30 -6.18
N ARG A 154 11.69 -18.12 -7.18
CA ARG A 154 10.64 -18.73 -7.99
C ARG A 154 9.84 -19.70 -7.10
N LYS A 155 8.53 -19.53 -7.00
CA LYS A 155 7.65 -20.48 -6.32
C LYS A 155 7.41 -21.72 -7.16
#